data_da33d61cc7a2fc8af8fa36bba7631523
#
_entry.id   da33d61cc7a2fc8af8fa36bba7631523
#
_cell.length_a   1.000
_cell.length_b   1.000
_cell.length_c   1.000
_cell.angle_alpha   90.00
_cell.angle_beta   90.00
_cell.angle_gamma   90.00
#
_symmetry.space_group_name_H-M   'P 1'
#
loop_
_entity.id
_entity.type
_entity.pdbx_description
1 polymer ?
#
loop_
_entity_poly.entity_id
_entity_poly.type
_entity_poly.pdbx_seq_one_letter_code
_entity_poly.pdbx_strand_id
1 'polypeptide(L)'
;MPCLTPWDPGFAVGHPLIDDQHRALLAQCETLAGLCGHNADPAAFDAAFGRLKALTREHFAAEVALLAERGDTDTEDMALECDEFEYLADEIATTANFDRLELQRFAALWCLGHVRGSAQRCRAAAAAPRTGAGAGHGNGI
;
A
#
# COMPACT_ATOMS: atom_id res chain seq x y z
N MET A 1 21.63 7.63 4.63
CA MET A 1 21.03 6.59 3.81
C MET A 1 20.06 7.19 2.82
N PRO A 2 20.12 6.81 1.57
CA PRO A 2 19.11 7.30 0.65
C PRO A 2 17.74 6.75 1.04
N CYS A 3 16.75 7.59 0.89
CA CYS A 3 15.36 7.23 1.15
C CYS A 3 14.86 6.36 0.00
N LEU A 4 14.50 5.12 0.30
CA LEU A 4 14.05 4.16 -0.71
C LEU A 4 12.59 4.35 -1.10
N THR A 5 11.82 5.02 -0.24
CA THR A 5 10.38 5.20 -0.43
C THR A 5 9.97 6.63 -0.11
N PRO A 6 10.56 7.62 -0.82
CA PRO A 6 10.20 9.01 -0.57
C PRO A 6 8.78 9.31 -1.03
N TRP A 7 8.09 10.16 -0.27
CA TRP A 7 6.78 10.64 -0.72
C TRP A 7 6.97 11.58 -1.92
N ASP A 8 6.14 11.39 -2.93
CA ASP A 8 6.11 12.24 -4.12
C ASP A 8 4.71 12.87 -4.23
N PRO A 9 4.62 14.17 -4.50
CA PRO A 9 3.30 14.80 -4.66
C PRO A 9 2.40 14.11 -5.68
N GLY A 10 2.96 13.43 -6.67
CA GLY A 10 2.19 12.65 -7.65
C GLY A 10 1.50 11.43 -7.06
N PHE A 11 1.83 11.05 -5.83
CA PHE A 11 1.17 9.92 -5.16
C PHE A 11 -0.16 10.30 -4.53
N ALA A 12 -0.46 11.58 -4.38
CA ALA A 12 -1.68 12.03 -3.73
C ALA A 12 -2.91 11.62 -4.54
N VAL A 13 -3.91 11.08 -3.85
CA VAL A 13 -5.19 10.72 -4.45
C VAL A 13 -6.27 11.73 -4.11
N GLY A 14 -5.95 12.73 -3.29
CA GLY A 14 -6.89 13.78 -2.92
C GLY A 14 -7.82 13.41 -1.78
N HIS A 15 -7.60 12.27 -1.13
CA HIS A 15 -8.37 11.83 0.02
C HIS A 15 -7.43 11.83 1.24
N PRO A 16 -7.65 12.73 2.22
CA PRO A 16 -6.67 12.89 3.31
C PRO A 16 -6.36 11.61 4.07
N LEU A 17 -7.36 10.80 4.39
CA LEU A 17 -7.12 9.56 5.10
C LEU A 17 -6.25 8.61 4.30
N ILE A 18 -6.57 8.41 3.02
CA ILE A 18 -5.82 7.50 2.14
C ILE A 18 -4.39 8.03 1.95
N ASP A 19 -4.24 9.31 1.72
CA ASP A 19 -2.92 9.91 1.54
C ASP A 19 -2.07 9.78 2.80
N ASP A 20 -2.65 10.00 3.98
CA ASP A 20 -1.93 9.84 5.24
C ASP A 20 -1.52 8.39 5.47
N GLN A 21 -2.39 7.43 5.14
CA GLN A 21 -2.08 6.02 5.27
C GLN A 21 -0.97 5.61 4.30
N HIS A 22 -1.00 6.11 3.07
CA HIS A 22 0.08 5.85 2.11
C HIS A 22 1.41 6.39 2.60
N ARG A 23 1.42 7.60 3.16
CA ARG A 23 2.64 8.17 3.75
C ARG A 23 3.14 7.30 4.90
N ALA A 24 2.24 6.81 5.75
CA ALA A 24 2.61 5.96 6.87
C ALA A 24 3.23 4.64 6.41
N LEU A 25 2.69 4.03 5.34
CA LEU A 25 3.25 2.81 4.78
C LEU A 25 4.69 3.03 4.29
N LEU A 26 4.92 4.10 3.53
CA LEU A 26 6.25 4.39 3.01
C LEU A 26 7.22 4.74 4.12
N ALA A 27 6.78 5.50 5.13
CA ALA A 27 7.60 5.83 6.29
C ALA A 27 7.99 4.58 7.08
N GLN A 28 7.08 3.62 7.21
CA GLN A 28 7.37 2.37 7.92
C GLN A 28 8.39 1.52 7.15
N CYS A 29 8.34 1.54 5.83
CA CYS A 29 9.37 0.87 5.02
C CYS A 29 10.76 1.45 5.28
N GLU A 30 10.86 2.78 5.47
CA GLU A 30 12.13 3.41 5.79
C GLU A 30 12.58 3.05 7.20
N THR A 31 11.64 2.94 8.14
CA THR A 31 11.96 2.47 9.48
C THR A 31 12.59 1.08 9.43
N LEU A 32 12.01 0.18 8.62
CA LEU A 32 12.56 -1.16 8.41
C LEU A 32 13.96 -1.10 7.81
N ALA A 33 14.18 -0.21 6.85
CA ALA A 33 15.50 -0.06 6.23
C ALA A 33 16.57 0.27 7.26
N GLY A 34 16.24 1.09 8.24
CA GLY A 34 17.15 1.44 9.33
C GLY A 34 17.43 0.31 10.30
N LEU A 35 16.64 -0.76 10.24
CA LEU A 35 16.77 -1.91 11.15
C LEU A 35 17.38 -3.14 10.49
N CYS A 36 17.90 -3.01 9.27
CA CYS A 36 18.50 -4.14 8.54
C CYS A 36 19.98 -4.36 8.82
N GLY A 37 20.64 -3.45 9.53
CA GLY A 37 22.07 -3.53 9.78
C GLY A 37 22.44 -4.64 10.77
N HIS A 38 23.72 -5.03 10.76
CA HIS A 38 24.21 -6.09 11.62
C HIS A 38 24.04 -5.77 13.11
N ASN A 39 24.08 -4.50 13.46
CA ASN A 39 23.97 -4.06 14.85
C ASN A 39 22.53 -3.81 15.29
N ALA A 40 21.57 -3.97 14.38
CA ALA A 40 20.17 -3.75 14.71
C ALA A 40 19.62 -4.95 15.50
N ASP A 41 18.75 -4.66 16.46
CA ASP A 41 18.08 -5.69 17.25
C ASP A 41 17.07 -6.44 16.38
N PRO A 42 17.21 -7.77 16.25
CA PRO A 42 16.23 -8.56 15.50
C PRO A 42 14.80 -8.38 16.00
N ALA A 43 14.60 -8.25 17.30
CA ALA A 43 13.27 -8.05 17.87
C ALA A 43 12.67 -6.70 17.43
N ALA A 44 13.52 -5.68 17.29
CA ALA A 44 13.06 -4.37 16.79
C ALA A 44 12.61 -4.47 15.33
N PHE A 45 13.34 -5.22 14.51
CA PHE A 45 12.93 -5.43 13.12
C PHE A 45 11.60 -6.17 13.05
N ASP A 46 11.45 -7.24 13.83
CA ASP A 46 10.23 -8.04 13.84
C ASP A 46 9.03 -7.21 14.28
N ALA A 47 9.19 -6.37 15.31
CA ALA A 47 8.13 -5.48 15.76
C ALA A 47 7.76 -4.46 14.69
N ALA A 48 8.76 -3.88 14.02
CA ALA A 48 8.53 -2.90 12.96
C ALA A 48 7.85 -3.55 11.75
N PHE A 49 8.21 -4.79 11.43
CA PHE A 49 7.57 -5.50 10.33
C PHE A 49 6.12 -5.85 10.66
N GLY A 50 5.86 -6.27 11.90
CA GLY A 50 4.49 -6.48 12.38
C GLY A 50 3.66 -5.21 12.28
N ARG A 51 4.27 -4.08 12.60
CA ARG A 51 3.59 -2.78 12.47
C ARG A 51 3.26 -2.47 11.00
N LEU A 52 4.18 -2.78 10.08
CA LEU A 52 3.91 -2.58 8.66
C LEU A 52 2.72 -3.44 8.20
N LYS A 53 2.66 -4.71 8.62
CA LYS A 53 1.54 -5.58 8.29
C LYS A 53 0.22 -5.01 8.81
N ALA A 54 0.22 -4.50 10.04
CA ALA A 54 -0.99 -3.88 10.61
C ALA A 54 -1.41 -2.65 9.82
N LEU A 55 -0.44 -1.81 9.43
CA LEU A 55 -0.72 -0.61 8.62
C LEU A 55 -1.30 -0.98 7.26
N THR A 56 -0.79 -2.04 6.62
CA THR A 56 -1.33 -2.48 5.34
C THR A 56 -2.78 -2.96 5.48
N ARG A 57 -3.08 -3.73 6.52
CA ARG A 57 -4.45 -4.20 6.76
C ARG A 57 -5.41 -3.06 6.99
N GLU A 58 -5.05 -2.11 7.84
CA GLU A 58 -5.88 -0.93 8.11
C GLU A 58 -6.11 -0.12 6.84
N HIS A 59 -5.04 0.07 6.07
CA HIS A 59 -5.12 0.85 4.84
C HIS A 59 -6.01 0.16 3.81
N PHE A 60 -5.83 -1.15 3.58
CA PHE A 60 -6.64 -1.85 2.59
C PHE A 60 -8.11 -1.86 2.98
N ALA A 61 -8.42 -2.01 4.27
CA ALA A 61 -9.80 -1.95 4.73
C ALA A 61 -10.43 -0.58 4.42
N ALA A 62 -9.68 0.50 4.65
CA ALA A 62 -10.16 1.86 4.38
C ALA A 62 -10.34 2.08 2.88
N GLU A 63 -9.39 1.63 2.07
CA GLU A 63 -9.46 1.83 0.62
C GLU A 63 -10.58 1.01 0.00
N VAL A 64 -10.77 -0.23 0.45
CA VAL A 64 -11.89 -1.07 -0.01
C VAL A 64 -13.22 -0.40 0.33
N ALA A 65 -13.35 0.14 1.55
CA ALA A 65 -14.57 0.83 1.95
C ALA A 65 -14.83 2.06 1.07
N LEU A 66 -13.78 2.81 0.76
CA LEU A 66 -13.89 3.99 -0.10
C LEU A 66 -14.32 3.61 -1.51
N LEU A 67 -13.72 2.57 -2.07
CA LEU A 67 -14.07 2.10 -3.42
C LEU A 67 -15.51 1.59 -3.46
N ALA A 68 -15.94 0.88 -2.41
CA ALA A 68 -17.31 0.40 -2.32
C ALA A 68 -18.31 1.55 -2.28
N GLU A 69 -17.99 2.63 -1.55
CA GLU A 69 -18.84 3.82 -1.51
C GLU A 69 -18.97 4.47 -2.89
N ARG A 70 -17.93 4.37 -3.71
CA ARG A 70 -17.93 4.93 -5.06
C ARG A 70 -18.57 4.01 -6.09
N GLY A 71 -19.00 2.81 -5.67
CA GLY A 71 -19.58 1.84 -6.57
C GLY A 71 -18.55 1.10 -7.42
N ASP A 72 -17.29 1.11 -7.01
CA ASP A 72 -16.22 0.44 -7.72
C ASP A 72 -16.35 -1.08 -7.53
N THR A 73 -16.09 -1.85 -8.59
CA THR A 73 -16.22 -3.31 -8.58
C THR A 73 -14.90 -4.03 -8.29
N ASP A 74 -13.78 -3.29 -8.15
CA ASP A 74 -12.46 -3.88 -7.97
C ASP A 74 -12.09 -4.11 -6.50
N THR A 75 -13.09 -4.11 -5.60
CA THR A 75 -12.85 -4.27 -4.17
C THR A 75 -12.28 -5.64 -3.81
N GLU A 76 -12.68 -6.70 -4.53
CA GLU A 76 -12.16 -8.04 -4.28
C GLU A 76 -10.67 -8.13 -4.64
N ASP A 77 -10.28 -7.55 -5.76
CA ASP A 77 -8.89 -7.53 -6.19
C ASP A 77 -8.02 -6.79 -5.18
N MET A 78 -8.53 -5.70 -4.63
CA MET A 78 -7.82 -4.92 -3.62
C MET A 78 -7.61 -5.74 -2.35
N ALA A 79 -8.64 -6.46 -1.90
CA ALA A 79 -8.53 -7.31 -0.72
C ALA A 79 -7.52 -8.44 -0.94
N LEU A 80 -7.51 -9.03 -2.14
CA LEU A 80 -6.56 -10.09 -2.49
C LEU A 80 -5.13 -9.60 -2.53
N GLU A 81 -4.90 -8.35 -2.92
CA GLU A 81 -3.57 -7.77 -2.91
C GLU A 81 -2.96 -7.77 -1.51
N CYS A 82 -3.76 -7.44 -0.51
CA CYS A 82 -3.29 -7.44 0.87
C CYS A 82 -2.90 -8.85 1.32
N ASP A 83 -3.74 -9.83 1.03
CA ASP A 83 -3.46 -11.22 1.38
C ASP A 83 -2.21 -11.72 0.67
N GLU A 84 -2.03 -11.34 -0.59
CA GLU A 84 -0.83 -11.71 -1.36
C GLU A 84 0.42 -11.11 -0.76
N PHE A 85 0.37 -9.85 -0.35
CA PHE A 85 1.51 -9.21 0.30
C PHE A 85 1.93 -9.99 1.54
N GLU A 86 0.97 -10.34 2.40
CA GLU A 86 1.27 -11.06 3.63
C GLU A 86 1.82 -12.45 3.35
N TYR A 87 1.24 -13.14 2.38
CA TYR A 87 1.70 -14.46 2.00
C TYR A 87 3.14 -14.42 1.50
N LEU A 88 3.46 -13.51 0.60
CA LEU A 88 4.81 -13.41 0.04
C LEU A 88 5.82 -12.97 1.09
N ALA A 89 5.44 -12.04 1.96
CA ALA A 89 6.32 -11.60 3.05
C ALA A 89 6.62 -12.75 3.99
N ASP A 90 5.62 -13.55 4.35
CA ASP A 90 5.81 -14.70 5.23
C ASP A 90 6.67 -15.77 4.55
N GLU A 91 6.52 -15.98 3.24
CA GLU A 91 7.37 -16.90 2.50
C GLU A 91 8.84 -16.48 2.59
N ILE A 92 9.13 -15.20 2.39
CA ILE A 92 10.50 -14.68 2.49
C ILE A 92 11.01 -14.87 3.91
N ALA A 93 10.20 -14.52 4.91
CA ALA A 93 10.61 -14.56 6.32
C ALA A 93 10.90 -15.97 6.83
N THR A 94 10.32 -17.00 6.19
CA THR A 94 10.49 -18.38 6.61
C THR A 94 11.50 -19.17 5.78
N THR A 95 12.20 -18.51 4.86
CA THR A 95 13.23 -19.20 4.07
C THR A 95 14.44 -19.53 4.95
N ALA A 96 15.19 -20.57 4.56
CA ALA A 96 16.36 -21.03 5.31
C ALA A 96 17.45 -19.96 5.40
N ASN A 97 17.57 -19.12 4.38
CA ASN A 97 18.57 -18.06 4.33
C ASN A 97 17.90 -16.69 4.42
N PHE A 98 17.02 -16.53 5.37
CA PHE A 98 16.27 -15.28 5.56
C PHE A 98 17.22 -14.08 5.70
N ASP A 99 16.98 -13.05 4.88
CA ASP A 99 17.73 -11.81 4.90
C ASP A 99 16.73 -10.65 5.11
N ARG A 100 16.94 -9.93 6.21
CA ARG A 100 16.08 -8.79 6.56
C ARG A 100 16.09 -7.71 5.47
N LEU A 101 17.24 -7.49 4.84
CA LEU A 101 17.33 -6.52 3.77
C LEU A 101 16.48 -6.93 2.56
N GLU A 102 16.46 -8.22 2.24
CA GLU A 102 15.62 -8.72 1.15
C GLU A 102 14.16 -8.53 1.45
N LEU A 103 13.73 -8.83 2.68
CA LEU A 103 12.34 -8.62 3.08
C LEU A 103 11.97 -7.14 3.05
N GLN A 104 12.86 -6.28 3.54
CA GLN A 104 12.62 -4.84 3.52
C GLN A 104 12.48 -4.33 2.09
N ARG A 105 13.35 -4.77 1.18
CA ARG A 105 13.28 -4.36 -0.22
C ARG A 105 11.99 -4.81 -0.88
N PHE A 106 11.58 -6.04 -0.62
CA PHE A 106 10.31 -6.54 -1.12
C PHE A 106 9.16 -5.67 -0.64
N ALA A 107 9.11 -5.41 0.68
CA ALA A 107 8.05 -4.61 1.27
C ALA A 107 8.02 -3.19 0.70
N ALA A 108 9.19 -2.56 0.55
CA ALA A 108 9.29 -1.21 0.02
C ALA A 108 8.80 -1.13 -1.42
N LEU A 109 9.22 -2.08 -2.26
CA LEU A 109 8.80 -2.11 -3.66
C LEU A 109 7.31 -2.39 -3.78
N TRP A 110 6.79 -3.28 -2.94
CA TRP A 110 5.37 -3.61 -2.96
C TRP A 110 4.52 -2.40 -2.53
N CYS A 111 4.90 -1.76 -1.42
CA CYS A 111 4.16 -0.58 -0.94
C CYS A 111 4.23 0.56 -1.94
N LEU A 112 5.39 0.81 -2.52
CA LEU A 112 5.55 1.87 -3.52
C LEU A 112 4.70 1.58 -4.75
N GLY A 113 4.67 0.32 -5.20
CA GLY A 113 3.84 -0.11 -6.32
C GLY A 113 2.36 0.11 -6.05
N HIS A 114 1.92 -0.21 -4.82
CA HIS A 114 0.52 0.01 -4.42
C HIS A 114 0.16 1.50 -4.43
N VAL A 115 1.02 2.33 -3.83
CA VAL A 115 0.78 3.78 -3.76
C VAL A 115 0.72 4.39 -5.15
N ARG A 116 1.64 4.02 -6.03
CA ARG A 116 1.64 4.49 -7.42
C ARG A 116 0.39 4.02 -8.17
N GLY A 117 0.01 2.76 -7.97
CA GLY A 117 -1.17 2.19 -8.60
C GLY A 117 -2.44 2.91 -8.19
N SER A 118 -2.57 3.23 -6.89
CA SER A 118 -3.71 4.00 -6.39
C SER A 118 -3.78 5.38 -7.02
N ALA A 119 -2.63 6.07 -7.13
CA ALA A 119 -2.57 7.39 -7.76
C ALA A 119 -2.96 7.33 -9.23
N GLN A 120 -2.48 6.31 -9.95
CA GLN A 120 -2.82 6.14 -11.37
C GLN A 120 -4.30 5.86 -11.57
N ARG A 121 -4.89 5.01 -10.72
CA ARG A 121 -6.33 4.73 -10.78
C ARG A 121 -7.14 5.99 -10.51
N CYS A 122 -6.71 6.78 -9.54
CA CYS A 122 -7.38 8.04 -9.22
C CYS A 122 -7.34 9.01 -10.41
N ARG A 123 -6.18 9.15 -11.06
CA ARG A 123 -6.06 10.02 -12.24
C ARG A 123 -6.88 9.50 -13.41
N ALA A 124 -6.89 8.19 -13.63
CA ALA A 124 -7.68 7.59 -14.70
C ALA A 124 -9.18 7.82 -14.48
N ALA A 125 -9.63 7.66 -13.24
CA ALA A 125 -11.02 7.90 -12.90
C ALA A 125 -11.41 9.38 -13.11
N ALA A 126 -10.52 10.30 -12.75
CA ALA A 126 -10.76 11.72 -12.93
C ALA A 126 -10.77 12.13 -14.40
N ALA A 127 -9.96 11.44 -15.24
CA ALA A 127 -9.86 11.74 -16.66
C ALA A 127 -10.95 11.05 -17.48
N ALA A 128 -11.60 10.01 -16.92
CA ALA A 128 -12.61 9.26 -17.64
C ALA A 128 -13.84 10.14 -17.93
N PRO A 129 -14.46 10.00 -19.10
CA PRO A 129 -15.68 10.73 -19.38
C PRO A 129 -16.75 10.33 -18.39
N ARG A 130 -17.42 11.31 -17.82
CA ARG A 130 -18.54 11.03 -16.94
C ARG A 130 -19.76 10.77 -17.83
N THR A 131 -20.04 9.53 -18.03
CA THR A 131 -21.27 9.15 -18.65
C THR A 131 -22.28 9.02 -17.52
N GLY A 132 -23.10 9.73 -17.53
CA GLY A 132 -23.95 9.81 -16.45
C GLY A 132 -23.86 8.79 -15.40
N ALA A 133 -23.62 8.93 -15.74
CA ALA A 133 -23.76 8.52 -15.01
C ALA A 133 -24.28 8.66 -14.30
N GLY A 134 -24.04 9.06 -14.77
CA GLY A 134 -24.53 9.30 -14.44
C GLY A 134 -25.02 9.46 -14.33
N ALA A 135 -25.14 9.51 -14.70
CA ALA A 135 -25.71 9.68 -14.64
C ALA A 135 -26.23 9.57 -14.48
N GLY A 136 -26.44 9.58 -14.80
CA GLY A 136 -27.09 9.45 -14.78
C GLY A 136 -27.23 9.21 -14.65
N HIS A 137 -27.45 9.08 -14.80
CA HIS A 137 -27.84 8.86 -14.92
C HIS A 137 -28.17 8.74 -14.85
N GLY A 138 -28.39 8.77 -15.07
CA GLY A 138 -28.97 8.47 -15.27
C GLY A 138 -29.09 8.14 -15.57
N ASN A 139 -29.25 7.99 -15.79
CA ASN A 139 -29.52 7.59 -16.18
C ASN A 139 -29.58 7.15 -16.28
N GLY A 140 -29.62 6.97 -16.47
CA GLY A 140 -29.90 6.43 -16.56
C GLY A 140 -30.00 6.04 -16.57
N ILE A 141 -30.43 5.74 -16.83
CA ILE A 141 -30.64 5.40 -16.71
C ILE A 141 -30.75 5.32 -16.78
#